data_e3748cd8aa6375f86da12c6f4c47cb45
#
_entry.id   e3748cd8aa6375f86da12c6f4c47cb45
#
_cell.length_a   1.000
_cell.length_b   1.000
_cell.length_c   1.000
_cell.angle_alpha   90.00
_cell.angle_beta   90.00
_cell.angle_gamma   90.00
#
_symmetry.space_group_name_H-M   'P 1'
#
loop_
_entity.id
_entity.type
_entity.pdbx_description
1 polymer ?
#
loop_
_entity_poly.entity_id
_entity_poly.type
_entity_poly.pdbx_seq_one_letter_code
_entity_poly.pdbx_strand_id
1 'polypeptide(L)'
;MKHLHFDVETAGFYGAYWACAGGSDCAVIAMIGDDPEDRLARSAAKWLCGRGVNVLTMSPAKKDYGHHNYPLERIEAAISWLKANGNQKIGIAGASTTGTLALTAAAMFPDITLTIAMTPSDFVWQGFMQGKRDGCKEWPVEGESLFSYRGKPLPYMPFCYQHPDYWHCIAAESKRTGDMVNSRKLFDDSEAAHPIRPEEFIPIENIRGKLLLIGAEDDVLWDTAKYIRRMEKRFAEKPHACEVETAVYAHGCLLYTSDAAD
;
A
#
# COMPACT_ATOMS: atom_id res chain seq x y z
N MET A 1 5.65 -22.23 10.92
CA MET A 1 7.01 -21.63 10.89
C MET A 1 7.21 -20.83 12.17
N LYS A 2 8.42 -20.88 12.76
CA LYS A 2 8.78 -19.96 13.85
C LYS A 2 9.00 -18.56 13.27
N HIS A 3 8.63 -17.54 14.02
CA HIS A 3 8.84 -16.14 13.64
C HIS A 3 9.20 -15.31 14.87
N LEU A 4 9.73 -14.12 14.61
CA LEU A 4 9.97 -13.09 15.64
C LEU A 4 8.87 -12.07 15.52
N HIS A 5 8.26 -11.69 16.62
CA HIS A 5 7.27 -10.61 16.69
C HIS A 5 7.91 -9.29 17.09
N PHE A 6 7.43 -8.18 16.55
CA PHE A 6 7.93 -6.83 16.82
C PHE A 6 6.79 -5.88 17.17
N ASP A 7 7.00 -5.11 18.20
CA ASP A 7 6.16 -3.99 18.60
C ASP A 7 6.83 -2.65 18.29
N VAL A 8 6.00 -1.62 18.07
CA VAL A 8 6.47 -0.26 17.74
C VAL A 8 7.37 0.30 18.82
N GLU A 9 7.05 0.06 20.09
CA GLU A 9 7.77 0.58 21.25
C GLU A 9 9.21 0.07 21.35
N THR A 10 9.45 -1.15 20.90
CA THR A 10 10.76 -1.82 21.01
C THR A 10 11.57 -1.83 19.73
N ALA A 11 10.89 -1.94 18.58
CA ALA A 11 11.54 -2.10 17.27
C ALA A 11 11.34 -0.89 16.33
N GLY A 12 10.47 0.06 16.70
CA GLY A 12 10.10 1.18 15.84
C GLY A 12 9.09 0.81 14.73
N PHE A 13 8.68 -0.46 14.64
CA PHE A 13 7.65 -0.95 13.71
C PHE A 13 6.86 -2.10 14.31
N TYR A 14 5.67 -2.36 13.75
CA TYR A 14 4.84 -3.50 14.11
C TYR A 14 4.88 -4.54 12.99
N GLY A 15 5.33 -5.75 13.31
CA GLY A 15 5.53 -6.79 12.30
C GLY A 15 5.95 -8.15 12.85
N ALA A 16 6.12 -9.10 11.93
CA ALA A 16 6.63 -10.43 12.25
C ALA A 16 7.66 -10.87 11.20
N TYR A 17 8.83 -11.33 11.63
CA TYR A 17 9.89 -11.80 10.75
C TYR A 17 9.90 -13.32 10.66
N TRP A 18 9.91 -13.83 9.45
CA TRP A 18 9.88 -15.23 9.06
C TRP A 18 11.15 -15.55 8.28
N ALA A 19 12.06 -16.28 8.91
CA ALA A 19 13.28 -16.75 8.22
C ALA A 19 12.96 -17.97 7.35
N CYS A 20 13.46 -18.00 6.11
CA CYS A 20 13.36 -19.16 5.25
C CYS A 20 14.34 -20.26 5.69
N ALA A 21 14.02 -21.51 5.39
CA ALA A 21 14.93 -22.62 5.63
C ALA A 21 16.16 -22.51 4.71
N GLY A 22 17.35 -22.69 5.27
CA GLY A 22 18.61 -22.60 4.52
C GLY A 22 19.25 -21.22 4.52
N GLY A 23 18.58 -20.20 5.09
CA GLY A 23 19.07 -18.81 5.13
C GLY A 23 18.92 -18.07 3.79
N SER A 24 18.95 -16.76 3.85
CA SER A 24 18.90 -15.87 2.67
C SER A 24 19.47 -14.50 3.02
N ASP A 25 20.07 -13.82 2.04
CA ASP A 25 20.41 -12.40 2.11
C ASP A 25 19.32 -11.50 1.51
N CYS A 26 18.21 -12.11 1.08
CA CYS A 26 17.06 -11.42 0.50
C CYS A 26 15.88 -11.44 1.47
N ALA A 27 15.23 -10.30 1.65
CA ALA A 27 13.99 -10.19 2.41
C ALA A 27 12.95 -9.33 1.68
N VAL A 28 11.67 -9.64 1.90
CA VAL A 28 10.54 -8.82 1.44
C VAL A 28 9.75 -8.32 2.64
N ILE A 29 9.55 -7.01 2.71
CA ILE A 29 8.55 -6.38 3.58
C ILE A 29 7.20 -6.60 2.90
N ALA A 30 6.36 -7.47 3.46
CA ALA A 30 5.06 -7.83 2.90
C ALA A 30 3.93 -7.20 3.73
N MET A 31 3.19 -6.30 3.10
CA MET A 31 2.06 -5.59 3.71
C MET A 31 0.75 -6.09 3.12
N ILE A 32 0.42 -7.34 3.43
CA ILE A 32 -0.77 -8.04 2.98
C ILE A 32 -1.50 -8.57 4.21
N GLY A 33 -2.76 -8.15 4.39
CA GLY A 33 -3.55 -8.45 5.58
C GLY A 33 -3.62 -7.30 6.58
N ASP A 34 -4.55 -7.40 7.51
CA ASP A 34 -4.80 -6.36 8.54
C ASP A 34 -3.91 -6.51 9.76
N ASP A 35 -3.30 -7.67 9.93
CA ASP A 35 -2.36 -7.98 11.01
C ASP A 35 -1.16 -8.76 10.45
N PRO A 36 0.08 -8.49 10.91
CA PRO A 36 1.28 -9.17 10.40
C PRO A 36 1.31 -10.68 10.65
N GLU A 37 0.39 -11.19 11.46
CA GLU A 37 0.28 -12.61 11.78
C GLU A 37 -1.08 -13.22 11.42
N ASP A 38 -1.91 -12.51 10.69
CA ASP A 38 -3.19 -13.06 10.21
C ASP A 38 -2.99 -14.15 9.13
N ARG A 39 -4.10 -14.72 8.65
CA ARG A 39 -4.07 -15.80 7.67
C ARG A 39 -3.39 -15.39 6.35
N LEU A 40 -3.64 -14.16 5.88
CA LEU A 40 -3.08 -13.67 4.62
C LEU A 40 -1.58 -13.42 4.75
N ALA A 41 -1.15 -12.75 5.81
CA ALA A 41 0.26 -12.51 6.10
C ALA A 41 1.05 -13.83 6.25
N ARG A 42 0.49 -14.81 6.98
CA ARG A 42 1.09 -16.14 7.13
C ARG A 42 1.17 -16.89 5.80
N SER A 43 0.17 -16.78 4.93
CA SER A 43 0.18 -17.41 3.60
C SER A 43 1.25 -16.80 2.71
N ALA A 44 1.36 -15.48 2.68
CA ALA A 44 2.41 -14.77 1.95
C ALA A 44 3.81 -15.16 2.47
N ALA A 45 4.00 -15.16 3.79
CA ALA A 45 5.25 -15.58 4.41
C ALA A 45 5.62 -17.02 4.04
N LYS A 46 4.67 -17.95 4.12
CA LYS A 46 4.89 -19.35 3.74
C LYS A 46 5.29 -19.50 2.28
N TRP A 47 4.62 -18.79 1.39
CA TRP A 47 4.86 -18.83 -0.06
C TRP A 47 6.25 -18.28 -0.44
N LEU A 48 6.65 -17.13 0.12
CA LEU A 48 7.95 -16.51 -0.11
C LEU A 48 9.10 -17.29 0.54
N CYS A 49 8.94 -17.73 1.79
CA CYS A 49 9.94 -18.55 2.48
C CYS A 49 10.18 -19.88 1.76
N GLY A 50 9.15 -20.49 1.18
CA GLY A 50 9.28 -21.69 0.33
C GLY A 50 10.10 -21.46 -0.94
N ARG A 51 10.36 -20.19 -1.30
CA ARG A 51 11.20 -19.77 -2.44
C ARG A 51 12.56 -19.21 -2.03
N GLY A 52 12.94 -19.39 -0.76
CA GLY A 52 14.24 -18.94 -0.27
C GLY A 52 14.34 -17.45 0.03
N VAL A 53 13.21 -16.78 0.28
CA VAL A 53 13.17 -15.35 0.62
C VAL A 53 12.69 -15.18 2.05
N ASN A 54 13.44 -14.45 2.87
CA ASN A 54 12.98 -14.05 4.20
C ASN A 54 11.82 -13.06 4.06
N VAL A 55 10.92 -13.05 5.03
CA VAL A 55 9.74 -12.18 4.99
C VAL A 55 9.61 -11.42 6.29
N LEU A 56 9.43 -10.12 6.18
CA LEU A 56 8.96 -9.28 7.28
C LEU A 56 7.52 -8.86 6.94
N THR A 57 6.54 -9.53 7.54
CA THR A 57 5.16 -9.11 7.43
C THR A 57 4.93 -7.89 8.30
N MET A 58 4.30 -6.85 7.75
CA MET A 58 3.96 -5.62 8.47
C MET A 58 2.50 -5.26 8.23
N SER A 59 1.92 -4.54 9.19
CA SER A 59 0.64 -3.86 8.99
C SER A 59 0.80 -2.38 9.34
N PRO A 60 0.29 -1.44 8.54
CA PRO A 60 0.24 -0.03 8.91
C PRO A 60 -0.65 0.22 10.10
N ALA A 61 -1.50 -0.73 10.43
CA ALA A 61 -2.48 -0.62 11.48
C ALA A 61 -2.34 -1.74 12.50
N LYS A 62 -2.22 -1.40 13.73
CA LYS A 62 -2.51 -2.22 14.89
C LYS A 62 -3.91 -1.83 15.38
N LYS A 63 -4.42 -2.37 16.42
CA LYS A 63 -5.70 -2.19 17.11
C LYS A 63 -6.54 -0.93 16.79
N ASP A 64 -5.89 0.19 16.48
CA ASP A 64 -6.51 1.46 16.08
C ASP A 64 -6.22 1.71 14.60
N TYR A 65 -6.74 0.82 13.74
CA TYR A 65 -6.52 0.91 12.31
C TYR A 65 -6.93 2.28 11.77
N GLY A 66 -5.95 2.97 11.24
CA GLY A 66 -6.12 4.20 10.53
C GLY A 66 -5.01 4.39 9.52
N HIS A 67 -5.39 4.58 8.28
CA HIS A 67 -4.48 5.06 7.26
C HIS A 67 -4.45 6.60 7.31
N HIS A 68 -3.94 7.14 8.41
CA HIS A 68 -3.80 8.58 8.58
C HIS A 68 -2.47 8.91 9.25
N ASN A 69 -1.69 9.73 8.58
CA ASN A 69 -0.34 10.13 8.97
C ASN A 69 0.55 8.93 9.39
N TYR A 70 0.40 7.79 8.68
CA TYR A 70 1.22 6.61 8.99
C TYR A 70 2.71 6.98 8.88
N PRO A 71 3.52 6.81 9.95
CA PRO A 71 4.91 7.24 9.95
C PRO A 71 5.77 6.32 9.06
N LEU A 72 6.33 6.88 7.99
CA LEU A 72 7.24 6.14 7.10
C LEU A 72 8.54 5.73 7.79
N GLU A 73 8.88 6.34 8.93
CA GLU A 73 9.97 5.90 9.81
C GLU A 73 9.82 4.45 10.26
N ARG A 74 8.61 3.90 10.29
CA ARG A 74 8.39 2.48 10.59
C ARG A 74 8.97 1.57 9.49
N ILE A 75 8.87 1.98 8.23
CA ILE A 75 9.51 1.27 7.12
C ILE A 75 11.03 1.46 7.18
N GLU A 76 11.50 2.66 7.47
CA GLU A 76 12.93 2.95 7.65
C GLU A 76 13.56 2.10 8.78
N ALA A 77 12.88 1.97 9.92
CA ALA A 77 13.28 1.10 11.03
C ALA A 77 13.30 -0.39 10.61
N ALA A 78 12.29 -0.84 9.87
CA ALA A 78 12.21 -2.21 9.36
C ALA A 78 13.37 -2.52 8.39
N ILE A 79 13.69 -1.61 7.47
CA ILE A 79 14.85 -1.72 6.56
C ILE A 79 16.14 -1.82 7.36
N SER A 80 16.32 -0.93 8.35
CA SER A 80 17.51 -0.91 9.20
C SER A 80 17.68 -2.21 9.95
N TRP A 81 16.58 -2.74 10.53
CA TRP A 81 16.59 -4.02 11.22
C TRP A 81 16.94 -5.18 10.28
N LEU A 82 16.34 -5.23 9.09
CA LEU A 82 16.65 -6.28 8.10
C LEU A 82 18.12 -6.28 7.71
N LYS A 83 18.71 -5.11 7.45
CA LYS A 83 20.14 -4.97 7.11
C LYS A 83 21.04 -5.44 8.26
N ALA A 84 20.74 -5.04 9.49
CA ALA A 84 21.47 -5.44 10.69
C ALA A 84 21.39 -6.96 10.94
N ASN A 85 20.36 -7.63 10.41
CA ASN A 85 20.15 -9.07 10.51
C ASN A 85 20.50 -9.84 9.22
N GLY A 86 21.42 -9.28 8.41
CA GLY A 86 22.06 -9.98 7.28
C GLY A 86 21.29 -9.95 5.95
N ASN A 87 20.15 -9.22 5.88
CA ASN A 87 19.40 -9.10 4.63
C ASN A 87 19.93 -7.91 3.82
N GLN A 88 20.65 -8.18 2.74
CA GLN A 88 21.29 -7.15 1.91
C GLN A 88 20.40 -6.69 0.74
N LYS A 89 19.50 -7.55 0.28
CA LYS A 89 18.55 -7.28 -0.80
C LYS A 89 17.16 -7.18 -0.21
N ILE A 90 16.59 -6.00 -0.27
CA ILE A 90 15.30 -5.70 0.36
C ILE A 90 14.27 -5.38 -0.72
N GLY A 91 13.17 -6.13 -0.69
CA GLY A 91 11.97 -5.84 -1.45
C GLY A 91 10.84 -5.35 -0.56
N ILE A 92 9.83 -4.72 -1.17
CA ILE A 92 8.58 -4.33 -0.54
C ILE A 92 7.40 -4.75 -1.42
N ALA A 93 6.35 -5.28 -0.82
CA ALA A 93 5.13 -5.66 -1.51
C ALA A 93 3.91 -5.20 -0.71
N GLY A 94 2.94 -4.60 -1.41
CA GLY A 94 1.70 -4.15 -0.81
C GLY A 94 0.55 -4.16 -1.80
N ALA A 95 -0.67 -4.12 -1.28
CA ALA A 95 -1.89 -4.11 -2.08
C ALA A 95 -2.83 -3.00 -1.61
N SER A 96 -3.56 -2.38 -2.55
CA SER A 96 -4.50 -1.31 -2.24
C SER A 96 -3.76 -0.12 -1.58
N THR A 97 -4.22 0.37 -0.45
CA THR A 97 -3.56 1.43 0.33
C THR A 97 -2.10 1.10 0.66
N THR A 98 -1.79 -0.19 0.96
CA THR A 98 -0.40 -0.61 1.20
C THR A 98 0.41 -0.77 -0.09
N GLY A 99 -0.23 -0.91 -1.25
CA GLY A 99 0.41 -0.80 -2.56
C GLY A 99 0.92 0.63 -2.80
N THR A 100 0.11 1.63 -2.46
CA THR A 100 0.49 3.05 -2.47
C THR A 100 1.60 3.33 -1.45
N LEU A 101 1.55 2.72 -0.26
CA LEU A 101 2.61 2.79 0.74
C LEU A 101 3.93 2.19 0.22
N ALA A 102 3.86 1.04 -0.48
CA ALA A 102 5.03 0.40 -1.06
C ALA A 102 5.73 1.29 -2.10
N LEU A 103 4.97 1.95 -2.99
CA LEU A 103 5.50 2.93 -3.95
C LEU A 103 6.14 4.13 -3.24
N THR A 104 5.44 4.69 -2.26
CA THR A 104 5.91 5.85 -1.50
C THR A 104 7.22 5.52 -0.76
N ALA A 105 7.26 4.39 -0.08
CA ALA A 105 8.45 3.93 0.63
C ALA A 105 9.63 3.68 -0.32
N ALA A 106 9.40 3.01 -1.45
CA ALA A 106 10.45 2.74 -2.44
C ALA A 106 11.00 4.01 -3.09
N ALA A 107 10.15 5.03 -3.29
CA ALA A 107 10.59 6.33 -3.80
C ALA A 107 11.44 7.12 -2.78
N MET A 108 11.27 6.86 -1.49
CA MET A 108 11.99 7.56 -0.41
C MET A 108 13.22 6.80 0.10
N PHE A 109 13.18 5.47 0.10
CA PHE A 109 14.22 4.64 0.69
C PHE A 109 14.98 3.85 -0.39
N PRO A 110 16.17 4.30 -0.80
CA PRO A 110 16.92 3.71 -1.92
C PRO A 110 17.46 2.29 -1.64
N ASP A 111 17.38 1.82 -0.41
CA ASP A 111 17.72 0.44 -0.02
C ASP A 111 16.67 -0.59 -0.50
N ILE A 112 15.47 -0.14 -0.86
CA ILE A 112 14.45 -0.99 -1.49
C ILE A 112 14.79 -1.14 -2.96
N THR A 113 15.07 -2.38 -3.40
CA THR A 113 15.50 -2.70 -4.77
C THR A 113 14.53 -3.60 -5.53
N LEU A 114 13.42 -3.98 -4.90
CA LEU A 114 12.29 -4.65 -5.54
C LEU A 114 11.00 -4.07 -4.94
N THR A 115 10.10 -3.62 -5.80
CA THR A 115 8.78 -3.10 -5.38
C THR A 115 7.69 -3.82 -6.14
N ILE A 116 6.71 -4.34 -5.41
CA ILE A 116 5.50 -4.93 -5.98
C ILE A 116 4.32 -4.16 -5.41
N ALA A 117 3.63 -3.42 -6.26
CA ALA A 117 2.46 -2.63 -5.89
C ALA A 117 1.23 -3.15 -6.63
N MET A 118 0.32 -3.75 -5.89
CA MET A 118 -0.94 -4.27 -6.41
C MET A 118 -2.04 -3.24 -6.18
N THR A 119 -2.75 -2.90 -7.23
CA THR A 119 -3.82 -1.89 -7.23
C THR A 119 -3.46 -0.58 -6.51
N PRO A 120 -2.27 0.01 -6.78
CA PRO A 120 -1.84 1.25 -6.14
C PRO A 120 -2.51 2.48 -6.76
N SER A 121 -2.43 3.62 -6.08
CA SER A 121 -2.48 4.94 -6.71
C SER A 121 -1.07 5.46 -7.00
N ASP A 122 -0.96 6.42 -7.89
CA ASP A 122 0.29 7.13 -8.19
C ASP A 122 0.42 8.46 -7.42
N PHE A 123 -0.50 8.74 -6.51
CA PHE A 123 -0.54 9.92 -5.63
C PHE A 123 -0.93 9.53 -4.21
N VAL A 124 -0.62 10.42 -3.29
CA VAL A 124 -1.06 10.31 -1.89
C VAL A 124 -2.40 11.03 -1.74
N TRP A 125 -3.33 10.45 -0.98
CA TRP A 125 -4.61 11.08 -0.68
C TRP A 125 -4.79 11.35 0.81
N GLN A 126 -5.90 12.01 1.17
CA GLN A 126 -6.27 12.31 2.55
C GLN A 126 -6.33 11.04 3.39
N GLY A 127 -5.81 11.10 4.59
CA GLY A 127 -5.88 10.02 5.56
C GLY A 127 -7.31 9.72 5.99
N PHE A 128 -7.57 8.47 6.35
CA PHE A 128 -8.87 8.02 6.82
C PHE A 128 -8.75 7.02 7.97
N MET A 129 -9.76 6.99 8.81
CA MET A 129 -9.92 6.00 9.87
C MET A 129 -10.94 4.95 9.45
N GLN A 130 -10.71 3.71 9.88
CA GLN A 130 -11.71 2.63 9.79
C GLN A 130 -12.35 2.38 11.14
N GLY A 131 -13.61 1.96 11.11
CA GLY A 131 -14.39 1.64 12.29
C GLY A 131 -15.85 2.04 12.14
N LYS A 132 -16.63 1.90 13.21
CA LYS A 132 -18.01 2.38 13.27
C LYS A 132 -18.04 3.68 14.06
N ARG A 133 -18.53 4.73 13.41
CA ARG A 133 -18.87 5.99 14.07
C ARG A 133 -20.12 6.53 13.38
N ASP A 134 -21.15 6.81 14.16
CA ASP A 134 -22.42 7.37 13.67
C ASP A 134 -23.02 6.59 12.48
N GLY A 135 -22.82 5.26 12.45
CA GLY A 135 -23.25 4.40 11.35
C GLY A 135 -22.31 4.37 10.15
N CYS A 136 -21.26 5.18 10.13
CA CYS A 136 -20.26 5.16 9.08
C CYS A 136 -19.15 4.16 9.40
N LYS A 137 -18.68 3.45 8.36
CA LYS A 137 -17.61 2.45 8.48
C LYS A 137 -16.24 3.07 8.34
N GLU A 138 -16.12 4.08 7.51
CA GLU A 138 -14.90 4.82 7.26
C GLU A 138 -15.17 6.32 7.26
N TRP A 139 -14.20 7.13 7.62
CA TRP A 139 -14.26 8.58 7.51
C TRP A 139 -12.87 9.19 7.31
N PRO A 140 -12.76 10.23 6.47
CA PRO A 140 -11.51 10.96 6.30
C PRO A 140 -11.16 11.74 7.57
N VAL A 141 -9.87 11.96 7.77
CA VAL A 141 -9.34 12.77 8.86
C VAL A 141 -8.88 14.11 8.31
N GLU A 142 -9.48 15.19 8.78
CA GLU A 142 -9.16 16.53 8.30
C GLU A 142 -7.73 16.92 8.65
N GLY A 143 -7.01 17.50 7.68
CA GLY A 143 -5.63 17.94 7.86
C GLY A 143 -4.59 16.82 7.89
N GLU A 144 -4.98 15.56 7.73
CA GLU A 144 -4.07 14.43 7.75
C GLU A 144 -3.96 13.76 6.38
N SER A 145 -2.74 13.37 6.06
CA SER A 145 -2.39 12.57 4.88
C SER A 145 -2.51 11.07 5.20
N LEU A 146 -2.51 10.20 4.18
CA LEU A 146 -2.26 8.77 4.39
C LEU A 146 -0.96 8.55 5.17
N PHE A 147 0.10 9.28 4.79
CA PHE A 147 1.46 9.05 5.28
C PHE A 147 2.07 10.34 5.84
N SER A 148 2.99 10.15 6.78
CA SER A 148 3.82 11.21 7.32
C SER A 148 5.28 10.80 7.31
N TYR A 149 6.17 11.77 7.31
CA TYR A 149 7.59 11.55 7.50
C TYR A 149 8.19 12.66 8.38
N ARG A 150 8.93 12.29 9.41
CA ARG A 150 9.51 13.19 10.43
C ARG A 150 8.47 14.11 11.04
N GLY A 151 7.30 13.54 11.37
CA GLY A 151 6.19 14.22 12.00
C GLY A 151 5.44 15.21 11.10
N LYS A 152 5.69 15.20 9.79
CA LYS A 152 4.99 16.06 8.82
C LYS A 152 4.14 15.20 7.88
N PRO A 153 2.85 15.52 7.67
CA PRO A 153 2.05 14.92 6.62
C PRO A 153 2.72 15.08 5.26
N LEU A 154 2.69 14.04 4.42
CA LEU A 154 3.05 14.20 3.01
C LEU A 154 1.96 15.02 2.30
N PRO A 155 2.31 15.77 1.23
CA PRO A 155 1.31 16.41 0.38
C PRO A 155 0.31 15.37 -0.14
N TYR A 156 -0.98 15.71 -0.16
CA TYR A 156 -2.04 14.78 -0.48
C TYR A 156 -3.24 15.45 -1.17
N MET A 157 -3.94 14.69 -1.99
CA MET A 157 -5.24 15.08 -2.54
C MET A 157 -6.32 14.95 -1.47
N PRO A 158 -7.06 16.01 -1.13
CA PRO A 158 -8.19 15.93 -0.21
C PRO A 158 -9.39 15.27 -0.88
N PHE A 159 -10.19 14.53 -0.12
CA PHE A 159 -11.47 14.04 -0.60
C PHE A 159 -12.52 15.17 -0.64
N CYS A 160 -13.34 15.21 -1.69
CA CYS A 160 -14.46 16.14 -1.79
C CYS A 160 -15.62 15.76 -0.85
N TYR A 161 -15.69 14.50 -0.44
CA TYR A 161 -16.65 14.01 0.54
C TYR A 161 -15.98 13.86 1.91
N GLN A 162 -16.49 14.53 2.93
CA GLN A 162 -16.04 14.40 4.31
C GLN A 162 -17.05 13.55 5.12
N HIS A 163 -16.78 13.29 6.40
CA HIS A 163 -17.70 12.57 7.26
C HIS A 163 -19.01 13.37 7.49
N PRO A 164 -20.22 12.77 7.35
CA PRO A 164 -20.47 11.35 7.08
C PRO A 164 -20.58 10.99 5.59
N ASP A 165 -20.56 11.96 4.67
CA ASP A 165 -20.86 11.79 3.25
C ASP A 165 -19.81 10.94 2.53
N TYR A 166 -18.58 10.87 3.05
CA TYR A 166 -17.54 9.99 2.56
C TYR A 166 -18.03 8.53 2.50
N TRP A 167 -18.49 8.00 3.63
CA TRP A 167 -18.99 6.63 3.68
C TRP A 167 -20.36 6.48 3.01
N HIS A 168 -21.22 7.51 3.06
CA HIS A 168 -22.51 7.47 2.37
C HIS A 168 -22.35 7.34 0.86
N CYS A 169 -21.36 8.01 0.26
CA CYS A 169 -21.03 7.86 -1.15
C CYS A 169 -20.63 6.41 -1.47
N ILE A 170 -19.69 5.84 -0.72
CA ILE A 170 -19.25 4.45 -0.89
C ILE A 170 -20.42 3.47 -0.74
N ALA A 171 -21.24 3.61 0.31
CA ALA A 171 -22.36 2.72 0.57
C ALA A 171 -23.44 2.82 -0.52
N ALA A 172 -23.71 4.02 -1.03
CA ALA A 172 -24.68 4.23 -2.10
C ALA A 172 -24.22 3.57 -3.42
N GLU A 173 -22.93 3.75 -3.80
CA GLU A 173 -22.37 3.13 -4.99
C GLU A 173 -22.30 1.60 -4.85
N SER A 174 -21.85 1.08 -3.74
CA SER A 174 -21.85 -0.37 -3.45
C SER A 174 -23.23 -0.98 -3.61
N LYS A 175 -24.26 -0.31 -3.07
CA LYS A 175 -25.67 -0.75 -3.21
C LYS A 175 -26.13 -0.67 -4.67
N ARG A 176 -25.77 0.38 -5.41
CA ARG A 176 -26.17 0.59 -6.81
C ARG A 176 -25.57 -0.46 -7.74
N THR A 177 -24.31 -0.84 -7.53
CA THR A 177 -23.58 -1.77 -8.40
C THR A 177 -23.68 -3.23 -7.95
N GLY A 178 -24.01 -3.48 -6.70
CA GLY A 178 -24.03 -4.82 -6.08
C GLY A 178 -22.66 -5.25 -5.52
N ASP A 179 -21.67 -4.36 -5.56
CA ASP A 179 -20.34 -4.65 -5.02
C ASP A 179 -20.33 -4.64 -3.49
N MET A 180 -19.40 -5.39 -2.89
CA MET A 180 -19.21 -5.38 -1.44
C MET A 180 -18.76 -3.99 -0.95
N VAL A 181 -17.81 -3.38 -1.66
CA VAL A 181 -17.34 -2.01 -1.47
C VAL A 181 -17.07 -1.39 -2.83
N ASN A 182 -17.61 -0.20 -3.11
CA ASN A 182 -17.34 0.56 -4.31
C ASN A 182 -17.04 2.01 -3.94
N SER A 183 -15.78 2.40 -4.02
CA SER A 183 -15.31 3.76 -3.76
C SER A 183 -14.85 4.50 -5.03
N ARG A 184 -15.02 3.91 -6.22
CA ARG A 184 -14.60 4.50 -7.49
C ARG A 184 -15.09 5.93 -7.67
N LYS A 185 -16.39 6.15 -7.47
CA LYS A 185 -17.00 7.48 -7.56
C LYS A 185 -16.38 8.49 -6.60
N LEU A 186 -16.07 8.07 -5.36
CA LEU A 186 -15.44 8.93 -4.37
C LEU A 186 -14.11 9.49 -4.88
N PHE A 187 -13.27 8.63 -5.47
CA PHE A 187 -11.96 9.02 -6.02
C PHE A 187 -12.10 9.86 -7.28
N ASP A 188 -12.96 9.47 -8.22
CA ASP A 188 -13.18 10.21 -9.47
C ASP A 188 -13.70 11.62 -9.22
N ASP A 189 -14.69 11.77 -8.35
CA ASP A 189 -15.24 13.07 -7.97
C ASP A 189 -14.19 13.94 -7.23
N SER A 190 -13.38 13.31 -6.37
CA SER A 190 -12.33 14.02 -5.64
C SER A 190 -11.22 14.52 -6.56
N GLU A 191 -10.76 13.70 -7.52
CA GLU A 191 -9.81 14.15 -8.56
C GLU A 191 -10.40 15.28 -9.43
N ALA A 192 -11.70 15.22 -9.76
CA ALA A 192 -12.35 16.25 -10.53
C ALA A 192 -12.48 17.56 -9.75
N ALA A 193 -12.79 17.50 -8.47
CA ALA A 193 -12.90 18.65 -7.58
C ALA A 193 -11.53 19.23 -7.19
N HIS A 194 -10.53 18.38 -7.08
CA HIS A 194 -9.16 18.74 -6.71
C HIS A 194 -8.17 18.02 -7.65
N PRO A 195 -7.84 18.62 -8.80
CA PRO A 195 -6.83 18.08 -9.71
C PRO A 195 -5.50 17.86 -8.97
N ILE A 196 -4.93 16.65 -9.12
CA ILE A 196 -3.72 16.23 -8.40
C ILE A 196 -2.58 17.22 -8.69
N ARG A 197 -2.03 17.83 -7.65
CA ARG A 197 -0.90 18.76 -7.75
C ARG A 197 0.42 17.99 -7.91
N PRO A 198 1.45 18.58 -8.54
CA PRO A 198 2.73 17.90 -8.76
C PRO A 198 3.36 17.32 -7.49
N GLU A 199 3.24 17.99 -6.35
CA GLU A 199 3.79 17.57 -5.06
C GLU A 199 3.00 16.45 -4.39
N GLU A 200 1.76 16.19 -4.82
CA GLU A 200 0.92 15.11 -4.30
C GLU A 200 1.20 13.76 -4.99
N PHE A 201 1.80 13.82 -6.20
CA PHE A 201 2.24 12.60 -6.86
C PHE A 201 3.42 11.95 -6.14
N ILE A 202 3.38 10.63 -6.03
CA ILE A 202 4.53 9.85 -5.56
C ILE A 202 5.67 10.04 -6.58
N PRO A 203 6.89 10.42 -6.14
CA PRO A 203 8.03 10.62 -7.04
C PRO A 203 8.61 9.28 -7.51
N ILE A 204 7.84 8.53 -8.30
CA ILE A 204 8.15 7.16 -8.75
C ILE A 204 9.46 7.06 -9.53
N GLU A 205 9.90 8.15 -10.17
CA GLU A 205 11.20 8.24 -10.85
C GLU A 205 12.40 8.03 -9.93
N ASN A 206 12.21 8.18 -8.60
CA ASN A 206 13.26 7.92 -7.60
C ASN A 206 13.38 6.44 -7.22
N ILE A 207 12.40 5.60 -7.59
CA ILE A 207 12.40 4.16 -7.29
C ILE A 207 13.61 3.50 -7.98
N ARG A 208 14.24 2.56 -7.28
CA ARG A 208 15.41 1.82 -7.77
C ARG A 208 15.12 0.34 -7.93
N GLY A 209 15.95 -0.34 -8.73
CA GLY A 209 15.89 -1.78 -8.95
C GLY A 209 14.71 -2.17 -9.83
N LYS A 210 13.83 -3.07 -9.36
CA LYS A 210 12.71 -3.59 -10.12
C LYS A 210 11.38 -3.14 -9.53
N LEU A 211 10.47 -2.74 -10.40
CA LEU A 211 9.12 -2.32 -10.04
C LEU A 211 8.10 -3.13 -10.85
N LEU A 212 7.20 -3.81 -10.14
CA LEU A 212 6.02 -4.47 -10.72
C LEU A 212 4.76 -3.74 -10.26
N LEU A 213 3.99 -3.24 -11.22
CA LEU A 213 2.69 -2.62 -11.02
C LEU A 213 1.59 -3.57 -11.51
N ILE A 214 0.63 -3.87 -10.66
CA ILE A 214 -0.51 -4.73 -10.99
C ILE A 214 -1.81 -3.95 -10.78
N GLY A 215 -2.71 -3.97 -11.75
CA GLY A 215 -4.01 -3.32 -11.67
C GLY A 215 -5.06 -3.99 -12.53
N ALA A 216 -6.27 -3.43 -12.55
CA ALA A 216 -7.38 -3.91 -13.35
C ALA A 216 -8.19 -2.75 -13.96
N GLU A 217 -8.79 -2.99 -15.13
CA GLU A 217 -9.60 -1.99 -15.85
C GLU A 217 -10.91 -1.69 -15.11
N ASP A 218 -11.51 -2.70 -14.52
CA ASP A 218 -12.79 -2.63 -13.83
C ASP A 218 -12.68 -2.55 -12.31
N ASP A 219 -11.53 -2.08 -11.79
CA ASP A 219 -11.35 -1.90 -10.35
C ASP A 219 -12.40 -0.92 -9.80
N VAL A 220 -13.20 -1.39 -8.86
CA VAL A 220 -14.31 -0.64 -8.25
C VAL A 220 -13.89 0.18 -7.03
N LEU A 221 -12.65 0.03 -6.55
CA LEU A 221 -12.14 0.83 -5.43
C LEU A 221 -11.62 2.18 -5.92
N TRP A 222 -10.81 2.19 -6.98
CA TRP A 222 -10.32 3.38 -7.70
C TRP A 222 -9.71 2.98 -9.04
N ASP A 223 -9.43 3.95 -9.93
CA ASP A 223 -8.97 3.69 -11.29
C ASP A 223 -7.50 3.26 -11.35
N THR A 224 -7.22 2.02 -10.95
CA THR A 224 -5.84 1.51 -10.95
C THR A 224 -5.23 1.47 -12.35
N ALA A 225 -6.00 1.16 -13.37
CA ALA A 225 -5.54 1.16 -14.76
C ALA A 225 -5.13 2.56 -15.22
N LYS A 226 -5.93 3.60 -14.96
CA LYS A 226 -5.60 5.01 -15.22
C LYS A 226 -4.32 5.42 -14.51
N TYR A 227 -4.18 5.05 -13.25
CA TYR A 227 -3.02 5.42 -12.44
C TYR A 227 -1.74 4.73 -12.93
N ILE A 228 -1.81 3.46 -13.30
CA ILE A 228 -0.66 2.74 -13.90
C ILE A 228 -0.26 3.38 -15.23
N ARG A 229 -1.20 3.67 -16.13
CA ARG A 229 -0.90 4.36 -17.40
C ARG A 229 -0.28 5.74 -17.19
N ARG A 230 -0.70 6.46 -16.15
CA ARG A 230 -0.11 7.76 -15.79
C ARG A 230 1.33 7.58 -15.28
N MET A 231 1.62 6.53 -14.52
CA MET A 231 2.97 6.16 -14.11
C MET A 231 3.84 5.76 -15.30
N GLU A 232 3.34 4.92 -16.21
CA GLU A 232 4.05 4.53 -17.44
C GLU A 232 4.44 5.76 -18.27
N LYS A 233 3.51 6.70 -18.46
CA LYS A 233 3.80 7.97 -19.13
C LYS A 233 4.91 8.76 -18.43
N ARG A 234 4.86 8.87 -17.10
CA ARG A 234 5.91 9.56 -16.32
C ARG A 234 7.28 8.90 -16.46
N PHE A 235 7.35 7.57 -16.47
CA PHE A 235 8.61 6.84 -16.72
C PHE A 235 9.14 7.07 -18.14
N ALA A 236 8.27 7.19 -19.14
CA ALA A 236 8.70 7.52 -20.50
C ALA A 236 9.23 8.98 -20.63
N GLU A 237 8.73 9.89 -19.81
CA GLU A 237 9.08 11.32 -19.87
C GLU A 237 10.24 11.72 -18.94
N LYS A 238 10.50 10.96 -17.87
CA LYS A 238 11.48 11.31 -16.85
C LYS A 238 12.59 10.27 -16.75
N PRO A 239 13.86 10.69 -16.58
CA PRO A 239 14.95 9.76 -16.27
C PRO A 239 14.65 8.99 -14.99
N HIS A 240 14.87 7.68 -15.01
CA HIS A 240 14.73 6.78 -13.87
C HIS A 240 15.74 5.65 -13.92
N ALA A 241 15.96 4.99 -12.78
CA ALA A 241 16.93 3.90 -12.65
C ALA A 241 16.28 2.53 -12.42
N CYS A 242 14.94 2.46 -12.34
CA CYS A 242 14.23 1.20 -12.13
C CYS A 242 13.86 0.52 -13.47
N GLU A 243 13.85 -0.81 -13.43
CA GLU A 243 13.24 -1.66 -14.46
C GLU A 243 11.76 -1.82 -14.12
N VAL A 244 10.88 -1.39 -15.02
CA VAL A 244 9.43 -1.34 -14.77
C VAL A 244 8.71 -2.42 -15.55
N GLU A 245 7.89 -3.21 -14.87
CA GLU A 245 6.94 -4.14 -15.45
C GLU A 245 5.53 -3.74 -15.01
N THR A 246 4.56 -3.84 -15.92
CA THR A 246 3.14 -3.57 -15.65
C THR A 246 2.28 -4.74 -16.05
N ALA A 247 1.25 -5.03 -15.27
CA ALA A 247 0.25 -6.05 -15.55
C ALA A 247 -1.14 -5.48 -15.25
N VAL A 248 -1.84 -5.03 -16.28
CA VAL A 248 -3.21 -4.54 -16.16
C VAL A 248 -4.15 -5.59 -16.74
N TYR A 249 -5.00 -6.15 -15.91
CA TYR A 249 -5.98 -7.16 -16.28
C TYR A 249 -7.31 -6.53 -16.67
N ALA A 250 -8.04 -7.18 -17.57
CA ALA A 250 -9.37 -6.70 -17.98
C ALA A 250 -10.36 -6.73 -16.80
N HIS A 251 -10.26 -7.77 -15.97
CA HIS A 251 -11.11 -7.97 -14.79
C HIS A 251 -10.25 -8.27 -13.57
N GLY A 252 -10.63 -7.68 -12.44
CA GLY A 252 -9.98 -7.93 -11.16
C GLY A 252 -10.16 -6.76 -10.20
N CYS A 253 -10.36 -7.10 -8.97
CA CYS A 253 -10.31 -6.18 -7.85
C CYS A 253 -9.68 -6.94 -6.69
N LEU A 254 -9.07 -6.23 -5.76
CA LEU A 254 -8.51 -6.83 -4.55
C LEU A 254 -9.53 -7.71 -3.81
N LEU A 255 -10.82 -7.38 -3.91
CA LEU A 255 -11.91 -8.10 -3.25
C LEU A 255 -12.47 -9.29 -4.06
N TYR A 256 -12.24 -9.34 -5.37
CA TYR A 256 -12.73 -10.43 -6.24
C TYR A 256 -11.76 -11.61 -6.38
N THR A 257 -10.47 -11.41 -6.09
CA THR A 257 -9.46 -12.46 -6.24
C THR A 257 -9.54 -13.56 -5.17
N SER A 258 -10.36 -13.37 -4.12
CA SER A 258 -10.57 -14.39 -3.09
C SER A 258 -11.58 -15.47 -3.49
N ASP A 259 -12.48 -15.21 -4.44
CA ASP A 259 -13.56 -16.14 -4.84
C ASP A 259 -13.29 -16.87 -6.18
N ALA A 260 -12.23 -16.50 -6.91
CA ALA A 260 -11.87 -17.12 -8.19
C ALA A 260 -10.92 -18.31 -8.08
N ALA A 261 -10.69 -18.82 -6.88
CA ALA A 261 -9.74 -19.92 -6.58
C ALA A 261 -10.43 -21.19 -6.06
N ASP A 262 -11.73 -21.39 -6.34
CA ASP A 262 -12.43 -22.66 -6.12
C ASP A 262 -12.63 -23.42 -7.44
#